data_8a2874741235dab33eaf3a8f8229e081
#
_entry.id   8a2874741235dab33eaf3a8f8229e081
#
_cell.length_a   1.000
_cell.length_b   1.000
_cell.length_c   1.000
_cell.angle_alpha   90.00
_cell.angle_beta   90.00
_cell.angle_gamma   90.00
#
_symmetry.space_group_name_H-M   'P 1'
#
loop_
_entity.id
_entity.type
_entity.pdbx_description
1 polymer ?
#
loop_
_entity_poly.entity_id
_entity_poly.type
_entity_poly.pdbx_seq_one_letter_code
_entity_poly.pdbx_strand_id
1 'polypeptide(L)'
;QGLYTAIIAGFFISFFGGSRVQIGGPTAAFVVIIYGIVEQYGTDGLIVATILAGIILVIMGICRFGSLIKYIPYTITTGFTCGIAVTLFVGQLKDFFGLEIASVPSEFLNKVIAYVQNISTINLTSTIIGVVAIIIMLFWPKVTDKIPGSLIAIIITTAIVYFAKLPVNTIGSVYGELNSAFPTFHAPALSMKLVQEMISPAFTIAILAGIESLLSAVVSDGMIGDTHKSNAELIGQGLGNIFSGLFGGIPATGANA
;
A
#
# COMPACT_ATOMS: atom_id res chain seq x y z
N GLN A 1 5.37 -5.85 8.60
CA GLN A 1 5.80 -4.48 8.23
C GLN A 1 4.59 -3.58 7.91
N GLY A 2 3.67 -3.97 7.02
CA GLY A 2 2.52 -3.13 6.67
C GLY A 2 1.64 -2.69 7.86
N LEU A 3 1.41 -3.58 8.83
CA LEU A 3 0.67 -3.21 10.06
C LEU A 3 1.43 -2.17 10.89
N TYR A 4 2.75 -2.26 10.98
CA TYR A 4 3.57 -1.27 11.66
C TYR A 4 3.49 0.09 10.97
N THR A 5 3.52 0.09 9.64
CA THR A 5 3.31 1.31 8.84
C THR A 5 1.95 1.93 9.11
N ALA A 6 0.87 1.13 9.11
CA ALA A 6 -0.47 1.63 9.38
C ALA A 6 -0.59 2.31 10.75
N ILE A 7 0.07 1.75 11.78
CA ILE A 7 0.07 2.31 13.14
C ILE A 7 0.94 3.58 13.19
N ILE A 8 2.22 3.46 12.82
CA ILE A 8 3.19 4.53 13.02
C ILE A 8 2.98 5.66 12.02
N ALA A 9 2.99 5.37 10.70
CA ALA A 9 2.79 6.39 9.70
C ALA A 9 1.40 7.01 9.80
N GLY A 10 0.36 6.19 10.03
CA GLY A 10 -1.00 6.68 10.22
C GLY A 10 -1.10 7.71 11.35
N PHE A 11 -0.46 7.46 12.49
CA PHE A 11 -0.41 8.41 13.60
C PHE A 11 0.27 9.73 13.20
N PHE A 12 1.50 9.67 12.65
CA PHE A 12 2.25 10.87 12.31
C PHE A 12 1.61 11.69 11.19
N ILE A 13 1.07 11.01 10.16
CA ILE A 13 0.38 11.66 9.04
C ILE A 13 -0.90 12.35 9.56
N SER A 14 -1.70 11.68 10.39
CA SER A 14 -2.92 12.28 10.93
C SER A 14 -2.63 13.44 11.88
N PHE A 15 -1.52 13.41 12.62
CA PHE A 15 -1.17 14.46 13.58
C PHE A 15 -0.53 15.69 12.93
N PHE A 16 0.36 15.49 11.94
CA PHE A 16 1.12 16.57 11.30
C PHE A 16 0.64 16.94 9.89
N GLY A 17 -0.25 16.13 9.31
CA GLY A 17 -0.79 16.35 7.97
C GLY A 17 -1.63 17.61 7.82
N GLY A 18 -1.87 17.98 6.60
CA GLY A 18 -2.62 19.17 6.24
C GLY A 18 -4.08 18.94 5.90
N SER A 19 -4.50 17.68 5.80
CA SER A 19 -5.90 17.28 5.55
C SER A 19 -6.57 16.81 6.82
N ARG A 20 -7.87 17.10 6.97
CA ARG A 20 -8.66 16.71 8.16
C ARG A 20 -9.28 15.31 8.05
N VAL A 21 -9.35 14.76 6.86
CA VAL A 21 -10.10 13.53 6.56
C VAL A 21 -9.26 12.48 5.84
N GLN A 22 -7.99 12.75 5.61
CA GLN A 22 -7.09 11.81 4.97
C GLN A 22 -6.50 10.84 5.99
N ILE A 23 -6.47 9.56 5.64
CA ILE A 23 -5.83 8.52 6.42
C ILE A 23 -4.48 8.19 5.79
N GLY A 24 -3.42 8.15 6.60
CA GLY A 24 -2.10 7.71 6.15
C GLY A 24 -1.85 6.24 6.38
N GLY A 25 -1.20 5.59 5.43
CA GLY A 25 -0.85 4.17 5.57
C GLY A 25 -0.12 3.59 4.36
N PRO A 26 0.20 2.29 4.40
CA PRO A 26 0.80 1.61 3.27
C PRO A 26 -0.22 1.49 2.14
N THR A 27 0.19 1.79 0.90
CA THR A 27 -0.66 1.64 -0.27
C THR A 27 -0.07 0.66 -1.27
N ALA A 28 -0.95 0.07 -2.05
CA ALA A 28 -0.56 -0.85 -3.10
C ALA A 28 0.16 -0.17 -4.28
N ALA A 29 0.12 1.15 -4.38
CA ALA A 29 0.85 1.91 -5.38
C ALA A 29 2.37 1.68 -5.32
N PHE A 30 2.90 1.39 -4.13
CA PHE A 30 4.33 1.14 -3.94
C PHE A 30 4.75 -0.30 -4.17
N VAL A 31 3.84 -1.25 -4.38
CA VAL A 31 4.15 -2.70 -4.44
C VAL A 31 5.27 -2.99 -5.43
N VAL A 32 5.22 -2.42 -6.63
CA VAL A 32 6.24 -2.67 -7.67
C VAL A 32 7.61 -2.16 -7.24
N ILE A 33 7.66 -0.94 -6.67
CA ILE A 33 8.91 -0.31 -6.23
C ILE A 33 9.48 -1.05 -5.02
N ILE A 34 8.63 -1.36 -4.05
CA ILE A 34 9.01 -2.12 -2.83
C ILE A 34 9.58 -3.47 -3.22
N TYR A 35 8.93 -4.19 -4.14
CA TYR A 35 9.39 -5.50 -4.57
C TYR A 35 10.77 -5.43 -5.22
N GLY A 36 10.99 -4.47 -6.12
CA GLY A 36 12.31 -4.27 -6.77
C GLY A 36 13.42 -3.92 -5.78
N ILE A 37 13.12 -3.08 -4.77
CA ILE A 37 14.11 -2.74 -3.74
C ILE A 37 14.42 -3.96 -2.86
N VAL A 38 13.39 -4.67 -2.40
CA VAL A 38 13.57 -5.83 -1.50
C VAL A 38 14.31 -6.96 -2.22
N GLU A 39 14.04 -7.21 -3.50
CA GLU A 39 14.70 -8.23 -4.30
C GLU A 39 16.22 -7.96 -4.45
N GLN A 40 16.63 -6.70 -4.61
CA GLN A 40 18.02 -6.32 -4.85
C GLN A 40 18.79 -5.97 -3.56
N TYR A 41 18.14 -5.33 -2.60
CA TYR A 41 18.79 -4.71 -1.43
C TYR A 41 18.24 -5.20 -0.09
N GLY A 42 17.29 -6.12 -0.11
CA GLY A 42 16.66 -6.63 1.10
C GLY A 42 15.79 -5.61 1.83
N THR A 43 15.43 -5.97 3.05
CA THR A 43 14.59 -5.12 3.91
C THR A 43 15.30 -3.87 4.40
N ASP A 44 16.61 -3.92 4.61
CA ASP A 44 17.41 -2.77 5.05
C ASP A 44 17.45 -1.68 3.96
N GLY A 45 17.57 -2.08 2.68
CA GLY A 45 17.45 -1.15 1.56
C GLY A 45 16.10 -0.44 1.52
N LEU A 46 15.02 -1.18 1.76
CA LEU A 46 13.68 -0.61 1.82
C LEU A 46 13.52 0.38 2.97
N ILE A 47 14.02 0.07 4.15
CA ILE A 47 13.98 0.96 5.31
C ILE A 47 14.73 2.27 5.01
N VAL A 48 15.94 2.17 4.45
CA VAL A 48 16.75 3.35 4.08
C VAL A 48 16.03 4.18 3.01
N ALA A 49 15.49 3.55 1.96
CA ALA A 49 14.73 4.25 0.92
C ALA A 49 13.50 4.95 1.49
N THR A 50 12.78 4.32 2.43
CA THR A 50 11.60 4.90 3.09
C THR A 50 11.96 6.14 3.92
N ILE A 51 13.04 6.07 4.71
CA ILE A 51 13.52 7.21 5.51
C ILE A 51 13.97 8.36 4.61
N LEU A 52 14.76 8.07 3.56
CA LEU A 52 15.21 9.07 2.61
C LEU A 52 14.03 9.72 1.86
N ALA A 53 13.04 8.93 1.44
CA ALA A 53 11.81 9.44 0.84
C ALA A 53 11.07 10.38 1.78
N GLY A 54 10.98 10.02 3.06
CA GLY A 54 10.39 10.88 4.08
C GLY A 54 11.14 12.21 4.25
N ILE A 55 12.47 12.18 4.25
CA ILE A 55 13.30 13.40 4.31
C ILE A 55 13.05 14.29 3.08
N ILE A 56 13.00 13.69 1.88
CA ILE A 56 12.71 14.43 0.64
C ILE A 56 11.33 15.08 0.71
N LEU A 57 10.29 14.36 1.18
CA LEU A 57 8.94 14.91 1.35
C LEU A 57 8.91 16.10 2.33
N VAL A 58 9.62 16.01 3.47
CA VAL A 58 9.74 17.11 4.41
C VAL A 58 10.38 18.35 3.76
N ILE A 59 11.48 18.14 3.02
CA ILE A 59 12.15 19.23 2.27
C ILE A 59 11.19 19.83 1.24
N MET A 60 10.47 19.02 0.48
CA MET A 60 9.48 19.48 -0.50
C MET A 60 8.37 20.31 0.18
N GLY A 61 7.89 19.89 1.34
CA GLY A 61 6.89 20.64 2.11
C GLY A 61 7.42 21.99 2.60
N ILE A 62 8.65 22.04 3.14
CA ILE A 62 9.31 23.29 3.59
C ILE A 62 9.57 24.22 2.40
N CYS A 63 10.02 23.69 1.26
CA CYS A 63 10.22 24.43 0.01
C CYS A 63 8.91 24.84 -0.69
N ARG A 64 7.74 24.53 -0.09
CA ARG A 64 6.41 24.88 -0.60
C ARG A 64 6.05 24.24 -1.94
N PHE A 65 6.56 23.05 -2.21
CA PHE A 65 6.27 22.29 -3.45
C PHE A 65 4.85 21.69 -3.46
N GLY A 66 4.12 21.71 -2.34
CA GLY A 66 2.72 21.31 -2.29
C GLY A 66 1.82 22.06 -3.26
N SER A 67 2.17 23.31 -3.62
CA SER A 67 1.42 24.07 -4.62
C SER A 67 1.64 23.58 -6.06
N LEU A 68 2.68 22.78 -6.32
CA LEU A 68 2.97 22.25 -7.66
C LEU A 68 1.96 21.20 -8.13
N ILE A 69 1.20 20.59 -7.22
CA ILE A 69 0.14 19.64 -7.57
C ILE A 69 -0.85 20.23 -8.58
N LYS A 70 -1.09 21.54 -8.51
CA LYS A 70 -2.00 22.25 -9.41
C LYS A 70 -1.57 22.22 -10.88
N TYR A 71 -0.30 21.94 -11.13
CA TYR A 71 0.28 21.87 -12.47
C TYR A 71 0.37 20.46 -13.02
N ILE A 72 -0.01 19.44 -12.24
CA ILE A 72 -0.02 18.06 -12.72
C ILE A 72 -1.25 17.88 -13.62
N PRO A 73 -1.06 17.56 -14.92
CA PRO A 73 -2.16 17.33 -15.82
C PRO A 73 -3.04 16.15 -15.37
N TYR A 74 -4.37 16.31 -15.47
CA TYR A 74 -5.33 15.27 -15.12
C TYR A 74 -5.07 13.94 -15.86
N THR A 75 -4.59 14.00 -17.10
CA THR A 75 -4.25 12.81 -17.89
C THR A 75 -3.12 11.97 -17.26
N ILE A 76 -2.13 12.62 -16.63
CA ILE A 76 -1.05 11.90 -15.93
C ILE A 76 -1.59 11.18 -14.71
N THR A 77 -2.42 11.84 -13.92
CA THR A 77 -3.01 11.26 -12.72
C THR A 77 -3.95 10.10 -13.05
N THR A 78 -4.78 10.26 -14.08
CA THR A 78 -5.68 9.19 -14.54
C THR A 78 -4.89 8.00 -15.08
N GLY A 79 -3.86 8.24 -15.90
CA GLY A 79 -3.01 7.17 -16.42
C GLY A 79 -2.30 6.41 -15.32
N PHE A 80 -1.77 7.13 -14.32
CA PHE A 80 -1.14 6.52 -13.14
C PHE A 80 -2.12 5.65 -12.34
N THR A 81 -3.29 6.17 -12.03
CA THR A 81 -4.33 5.43 -11.29
C THR A 81 -4.80 4.19 -12.05
N CYS A 82 -5.02 4.30 -13.36
CA CYS A 82 -5.36 3.14 -14.20
C CYS A 82 -4.24 2.09 -14.22
N GLY A 83 -2.97 2.51 -14.31
CA GLY A 83 -1.82 1.62 -14.25
C GLY A 83 -1.75 0.85 -12.93
N ILE A 84 -1.96 1.55 -11.81
CA ILE A 84 -2.04 0.91 -10.48
C ILE A 84 -3.21 -0.09 -10.45
N ALA A 85 -4.40 0.31 -10.90
CA ALA A 85 -5.57 -0.56 -10.88
C ALA A 85 -5.36 -1.86 -11.66
N VAL A 86 -4.78 -1.77 -12.87
CA VAL A 86 -4.44 -2.96 -13.68
C VAL A 86 -3.40 -3.83 -12.99
N THR A 87 -2.35 -3.23 -12.43
CA THR A 87 -1.28 -3.97 -11.73
C THR A 87 -1.83 -4.69 -10.50
N LEU A 88 -2.68 -4.03 -9.73
CA LEU A 88 -3.35 -4.61 -8.56
C LEU A 88 -4.28 -5.74 -8.97
N PHE A 89 -5.14 -5.52 -9.97
CA PHE A 89 -6.06 -6.53 -10.45
C PHE A 89 -5.31 -7.80 -10.87
N VAL A 90 -4.27 -7.66 -11.69
CA VAL A 90 -3.44 -8.79 -12.10
C VAL A 90 -2.74 -9.42 -10.90
N GLY A 91 -2.25 -8.61 -9.95
CA GLY A 91 -1.61 -9.10 -8.73
C GLY A 91 -2.51 -10.01 -7.88
N GLN A 92 -3.83 -9.76 -7.86
CA GLN A 92 -4.79 -10.54 -7.08
C GLN A 92 -5.19 -11.87 -7.74
N LEU A 93 -4.93 -12.04 -9.05
CA LEU A 93 -5.38 -13.24 -9.77
C LEU A 93 -4.77 -14.54 -9.21
N LYS A 94 -3.52 -14.50 -8.75
CA LYS A 94 -2.87 -15.66 -8.12
C LYS A 94 -3.68 -16.17 -6.93
N ASP A 95 -3.98 -15.30 -6.00
CA ASP A 95 -4.64 -15.67 -4.75
C ASP A 95 -6.12 -15.94 -4.96
N PHE A 96 -6.77 -15.21 -5.87
CA PHE A 96 -8.17 -15.42 -6.24
C PHE A 96 -8.40 -16.80 -6.84
N PHE A 97 -7.53 -17.23 -7.76
CA PHE A 97 -7.59 -18.55 -8.37
C PHE A 97 -6.84 -19.62 -7.57
N GLY A 98 -6.14 -19.24 -6.50
CA GLY A 98 -5.36 -20.17 -5.68
C GLY A 98 -4.23 -20.84 -6.46
N LEU A 99 -3.56 -20.10 -7.39
CA LEU A 99 -2.51 -20.67 -8.24
C LEU A 99 -1.27 -21.03 -7.43
N GLU A 100 -0.71 -22.21 -7.67
CA GLU A 100 0.53 -22.67 -7.07
C GLU A 100 1.74 -22.19 -7.87
N ILE A 101 2.33 -21.06 -7.44
CA ILE A 101 3.50 -20.45 -8.07
C ILE A 101 4.56 -20.18 -6.98
N ALA A 102 5.69 -20.86 -7.08
CA ALA A 102 6.74 -20.81 -6.07
C ALA A 102 7.33 -19.40 -5.89
N SER A 103 7.57 -18.68 -7.00
CA SER A 103 8.05 -17.29 -7.00
C SER A 103 7.34 -16.52 -8.09
N VAL A 104 6.66 -15.45 -7.71
CA VAL A 104 5.97 -14.56 -8.65
C VAL A 104 6.95 -13.51 -9.13
N PRO A 105 7.18 -13.38 -10.46
CA PRO A 105 8.06 -12.35 -11.00
C PRO A 105 7.60 -10.94 -10.63
N SER A 106 8.54 -10.03 -10.39
CA SER A 106 8.25 -8.62 -10.12
C SER A 106 7.74 -7.88 -11.36
N GLU A 107 8.26 -8.23 -12.53
CA GLU A 107 7.90 -7.62 -13.80
C GLU A 107 6.49 -8.02 -14.25
N PHE A 108 5.69 -7.06 -14.70
CA PHE A 108 4.27 -7.23 -15.03
C PHE A 108 4.03 -8.31 -16.11
N LEU A 109 4.76 -8.27 -17.23
CA LEU A 109 4.58 -9.23 -18.32
C LEU A 109 4.96 -10.64 -17.91
N ASN A 110 6.09 -10.80 -17.23
CA ASN A 110 6.54 -12.09 -16.73
C ASN A 110 5.58 -12.67 -15.69
N LYS A 111 4.95 -11.80 -14.89
CA LYS A 111 3.89 -12.20 -13.95
C LYS A 111 2.68 -12.78 -14.68
N VAL A 112 2.19 -12.10 -15.71
CA VAL A 112 1.06 -12.59 -16.52
C VAL A 112 1.39 -13.93 -17.18
N ILE A 113 2.59 -14.05 -17.76
CA ILE A 113 3.06 -15.31 -18.38
C ILE A 113 3.10 -16.44 -17.33
N ALA A 114 3.64 -16.17 -16.13
CA ALA A 114 3.68 -17.16 -15.05
C ALA A 114 2.27 -17.62 -14.64
N TYR A 115 1.29 -16.73 -14.60
CA TYR A 115 -0.10 -17.11 -14.30
C TYR A 115 -0.73 -17.96 -15.37
N VAL A 116 -0.52 -17.64 -16.65
CA VAL A 116 -1.01 -18.45 -17.76
C VAL A 116 -0.37 -19.83 -17.77
N GLN A 117 0.93 -19.93 -17.52
CA GLN A 117 1.65 -21.22 -17.47
C GLN A 117 1.17 -22.12 -16.32
N ASN A 118 0.72 -21.53 -15.20
CA ASN A 118 0.25 -22.26 -14.02
C ASN A 118 -1.28 -22.32 -13.91
N ILE A 119 -2.01 -22.03 -14.98
CA ILE A 119 -3.48 -22.00 -14.96
C ILE A 119 -4.10 -23.37 -14.61
N SER A 120 -3.40 -24.46 -14.90
CA SER A 120 -3.82 -25.82 -14.56
C SER A 120 -3.83 -26.10 -13.05
N THR A 121 -3.20 -25.25 -12.23
CA THR A 121 -3.15 -25.38 -10.76
C THR A 121 -4.31 -24.65 -10.05
N ILE A 122 -5.32 -24.19 -10.79
CA ILE A 122 -6.48 -23.49 -10.22
C ILE A 122 -7.10 -24.29 -9.08
N ASN A 123 -7.22 -23.66 -7.91
CA ASN A 123 -7.97 -24.20 -6.79
C ASN A 123 -9.41 -23.68 -6.83
N LEU A 124 -10.33 -24.58 -7.20
CA LEU A 124 -11.74 -24.24 -7.33
C LEU A 124 -12.35 -23.74 -6.01
N THR A 125 -11.91 -24.28 -4.87
CA THR A 125 -12.38 -23.88 -3.55
C THR A 125 -11.99 -22.42 -3.26
N SER A 126 -10.73 -22.02 -3.52
CA SER A 126 -10.28 -20.64 -3.40
C SER A 126 -11.09 -19.69 -4.28
N THR A 127 -11.33 -20.09 -5.54
CA THR A 127 -12.12 -19.29 -6.49
C THR A 127 -13.55 -19.10 -5.99
N ILE A 128 -14.20 -20.17 -5.50
CA ILE A 128 -15.56 -20.07 -4.93
C ILE A 128 -15.60 -19.12 -3.75
N ILE A 129 -14.65 -19.21 -2.82
CA ILE A 129 -14.56 -18.28 -1.67
C ILE A 129 -14.36 -16.84 -2.13
N GLY A 130 -13.49 -16.61 -3.13
CA GLY A 130 -13.30 -15.31 -3.74
C GLY A 130 -14.59 -14.75 -4.36
N VAL A 131 -15.33 -15.56 -5.11
CA VAL A 131 -16.62 -15.18 -5.70
C VAL A 131 -17.65 -14.86 -4.60
N VAL A 132 -17.74 -15.69 -3.55
CA VAL A 132 -18.62 -15.43 -2.39
C VAL A 132 -18.27 -14.09 -1.73
N ALA A 133 -16.98 -13.80 -1.53
CA ALA A 133 -16.55 -12.50 -0.99
C ALA A 133 -16.99 -11.32 -1.86
N ILE A 134 -16.85 -11.44 -3.19
CA ILE A 134 -17.30 -10.40 -4.13
C ILE A 134 -18.82 -10.21 -4.05
N ILE A 135 -19.59 -11.29 -4.02
CA ILE A 135 -21.05 -11.24 -3.90
C ILE A 135 -21.45 -10.52 -2.60
N ILE A 136 -20.82 -10.87 -1.48
CA ILE A 136 -21.09 -10.19 -0.21
C ILE A 136 -20.81 -8.69 -0.33
N MET A 137 -19.64 -8.30 -0.86
CA MET A 137 -19.28 -6.89 -1.01
C MET A 137 -20.24 -6.11 -1.92
N LEU A 138 -20.75 -6.72 -2.99
CA LEU A 138 -21.69 -6.07 -3.92
C LEU A 138 -23.10 -5.92 -3.34
N PHE A 139 -23.55 -6.87 -2.55
CA PHE A 139 -24.91 -6.85 -2.01
C PHE A 139 -25.02 -6.23 -0.62
N TRP A 140 -23.94 -6.20 0.16
CA TRP A 140 -23.94 -5.66 1.52
C TRP A 140 -24.40 -4.20 1.63
N PRO A 141 -24.03 -3.26 0.73
CA PRO A 141 -24.51 -1.88 0.79
C PRO A 141 -26.02 -1.75 0.71
N LYS A 142 -26.72 -2.74 0.13
CA LYS A 142 -28.20 -2.76 0.11
C LYS A 142 -28.80 -3.12 1.48
N VAL A 143 -28.01 -3.70 2.38
CA VAL A 143 -28.43 -4.06 3.74
C VAL A 143 -28.12 -2.92 4.71
N THR A 144 -26.89 -2.39 4.67
CA THR A 144 -26.48 -1.25 5.49
C THR A 144 -25.20 -0.61 4.95
N ASP A 145 -25.17 0.72 4.99
CA ASP A 145 -24.00 1.53 4.65
C ASP A 145 -23.12 1.84 5.87
N LYS A 146 -23.57 1.46 7.09
CA LYS A 146 -22.85 1.77 8.34
C LYS A 146 -21.64 0.88 8.57
N ILE A 147 -21.61 -0.31 7.98
CA ILE A 147 -20.55 -1.30 8.16
C ILE A 147 -19.97 -1.62 6.79
N PRO A 148 -18.65 -1.48 6.59
CA PRO A 148 -18.01 -1.80 5.30
C PRO A 148 -18.27 -3.25 4.90
N GLY A 149 -18.73 -3.46 3.65
CA GLY A 149 -19.00 -4.80 3.12
C GLY A 149 -17.75 -5.69 3.08
N SER A 150 -16.56 -5.11 2.91
CA SER A 150 -15.29 -5.81 2.95
C SER A 150 -15.01 -6.46 4.31
N LEU A 151 -15.34 -5.77 5.43
CA LEU A 151 -15.19 -6.32 6.77
C LEU A 151 -16.08 -7.55 6.96
N ILE A 152 -17.34 -7.47 6.53
CA ILE A 152 -18.28 -8.58 6.62
C ILE A 152 -17.86 -9.75 5.73
N ALA A 153 -17.39 -9.46 4.50
CA ALA A 153 -16.88 -10.49 3.60
C ALA A 153 -15.71 -11.25 4.26
N ILE A 154 -14.75 -10.55 4.86
CA ILE A 154 -13.63 -11.18 5.56
C ILE A 154 -14.12 -12.06 6.72
N ILE A 155 -15.03 -11.57 7.56
CA ILE A 155 -15.54 -12.33 8.72
C ILE A 155 -16.27 -13.60 8.25
N ILE A 156 -17.18 -13.47 7.29
CA ILE A 156 -17.99 -14.60 6.81
C ILE A 156 -17.11 -15.62 6.11
N THR A 157 -16.25 -15.20 5.17
CA THR A 157 -15.40 -16.15 4.42
C THR A 157 -14.38 -16.82 5.33
N THR A 158 -13.81 -16.11 6.30
CA THR A 158 -12.91 -16.70 7.31
C THR A 158 -13.64 -17.73 8.15
N ALA A 159 -14.86 -17.44 8.62
CA ALA A 159 -15.67 -18.38 9.37
C ALA A 159 -15.98 -19.64 8.54
N ILE A 160 -16.40 -19.50 7.27
CA ILE A 160 -16.67 -20.63 6.36
C ILE A 160 -15.39 -21.48 6.22
N VAL A 161 -14.26 -20.89 5.90
CA VAL A 161 -12.98 -21.60 5.71
C VAL A 161 -12.58 -22.34 6.98
N TYR A 162 -12.69 -21.68 8.14
CA TYR A 162 -12.28 -22.23 9.43
C TYR A 162 -13.17 -23.43 9.87
N PHE A 163 -14.51 -23.25 9.85
CA PHE A 163 -15.42 -24.29 10.32
C PHE A 163 -15.56 -25.46 9.34
N ALA A 164 -15.53 -25.19 8.03
CA ALA A 164 -15.60 -26.23 7.01
C ALA A 164 -14.23 -26.87 6.69
N LYS A 165 -13.14 -26.37 7.32
CA LYS A 165 -11.75 -26.86 7.12
C LYS A 165 -11.38 -26.96 5.64
N LEU A 166 -11.71 -25.92 4.87
CA LEU A 166 -11.50 -25.92 3.42
C LEU A 166 -10.00 -25.88 3.08
N PRO A 167 -9.55 -26.61 2.03
CA PRO A 167 -8.16 -26.63 1.59
C PRO A 167 -7.82 -25.38 0.77
N VAL A 168 -7.73 -24.23 1.43
CA VAL A 168 -7.37 -22.95 0.84
C VAL A 168 -6.20 -22.32 1.59
N ASN A 169 -5.42 -21.50 0.90
CA ASN A 169 -4.37 -20.73 1.52
C ASN A 169 -4.98 -19.67 2.45
N THR A 170 -4.49 -19.65 3.68
CA THR A 170 -4.83 -18.63 4.67
C THR A 170 -3.61 -17.78 5.00
N ILE A 171 -3.81 -16.62 5.60
CA ILE A 171 -2.70 -15.78 6.07
C ILE A 171 -1.75 -16.60 6.97
N GLY A 172 -2.31 -17.39 7.89
CA GLY A 172 -1.51 -18.23 8.79
C GLY A 172 -0.73 -19.33 8.06
N SER A 173 -1.30 -19.95 7.00
CA SER A 173 -0.60 -21.00 6.25
C SER A 173 0.52 -20.47 5.35
N VAL A 174 0.38 -19.24 4.84
CA VAL A 174 1.36 -18.63 3.91
C VAL A 174 2.44 -17.85 4.64
N TYR A 175 2.06 -17.09 5.68
CA TYR A 175 2.98 -16.16 6.37
C TYR A 175 3.35 -16.62 7.79
N GLY A 176 2.80 -17.74 8.26
CA GLY A 176 2.98 -18.20 9.62
C GLY A 176 2.20 -17.38 10.63
N GLU A 177 2.61 -17.46 11.90
CA GLU A 177 2.01 -16.67 12.98
C GLU A 177 2.35 -15.19 12.80
N LEU A 178 1.33 -14.34 12.77
CA LEU A 178 1.55 -12.89 12.75
C LEU A 178 2.16 -12.46 14.08
N ASN A 179 3.30 -11.80 14.01
CA ASN A 179 3.93 -11.24 15.19
C ASN A 179 3.02 -10.16 15.79
N SER A 180 2.52 -10.43 16.99
CA SER A 180 1.66 -9.50 17.75
C SER A 180 2.45 -8.48 18.58
N ALA A 181 3.80 -8.52 18.53
CA ALA A 181 4.64 -7.57 19.23
C ALA A 181 4.45 -6.15 18.67
N PHE A 182 4.52 -5.18 19.56
CA PHE A 182 4.48 -3.77 19.16
C PHE A 182 5.73 -3.43 18.31
N PRO A 183 5.62 -2.49 17.32
CA PRO A 183 6.77 -2.07 16.53
C PRO A 183 7.91 -1.62 17.44
N THR A 184 9.07 -2.22 17.28
CA THR A 184 10.28 -1.81 18.00
C THR A 184 11.13 -0.94 17.13
N PHE A 185 11.83 0.01 17.74
CA PHE A 185 12.78 0.86 17.05
C PHE A 185 13.88 0.01 16.39
N HIS A 186 14.07 0.16 15.11
CA HIS A 186 15.06 -0.54 14.32
C HIS A 186 15.95 0.48 13.59
N ALA A 187 17.16 0.66 14.06
CA ALA A 187 18.14 1.47 13.34
C ALA A 187 18.66 0.65 12.13
N PRO A 188 18.45 1.09 10.89
CA PRO A 188 18.95 0.36 9.73
C PRO A 188 20.48 0.34 9.72
N ALA A 189 21.07 -0.71 9.18
CA ALA A 189 22.51 -0.77 8.94
C ALA A 189 22.88 0.23 7.84
N LEU A 190 23.24 1.46 8.24
CA LEU A 190 23.59 2.53 7.31
C LEU A 190 25.01 2.31 6.79
N SER A 191 25.15 2.01 5.50
CA SER A 191 26.41 2.17 4.78
C SER A 191 26.28 3.31 3.77
N MET A 192 27.34 4.08 3.58
CA MET A 192 27.35 5.20 2.62
C MET A 192 27.00 4.71 1.21
N LYS A 193 27.43 3.50 0.84
CA LYS A 193 27.11 2.88 -0.43
C LYS A 193 25.60 2.61 -0.56
N LEU A 194 24.97 2.02 0.46
CA LEU A 194 23.53 1.73 0.46
C LEU A 194 22.71 3.02 0.38
N VAL A 195 23.13 4.07 1.10
CA VAL A 195 22.47 5.38 1.05
C VAL A 195 22.53 5.95 -0.38
N GLN A 196 23.69 5.90 -1.04
CA GLN A 196 23.85 6.38 -2.42
C GLN A 196 22.97 5.59 -3.42
N GLU A 197 22.91 4.28 -3.28
CA GLU A 197 22.07 3.42 -4.14
C GLU A 197 20.59 3.67 -3.91
N MET A 198 20.18 4.04 -2.69
CA MET A 198 18.78 4.30 -2.34
C MET A 198 18.29 5.71 -2.67
N ILE A 199 19.13 6.65 -3.08
CA ILE A 199 18.71 8.02 -3.43
C ILE A 199 17.66 7.99 -4.57
N SER A 200 17.92 7.26 -5.65
CA SER A 200 17.01 7.19 -6.81
C SER A 200 15.67 6.51 -6.46
N PRO A 201 15.64 5.33 -5.84
CA PRO A 201 14.40 4.74 -5.33
C PRO A 201 13.65 5.64 -4.36
N ALA A 202 14.34 6.27 -3.42
CA ALA A 202 13.76 7.18 -2.44
C ALA A 202 13.09 8.40 -3.09
N PHE A 203 13.74 8.98 -4.10
CA PHE A 203 13.17 10.08 -4.87
C PHE A 203 11.88 9.65 -5.58
N THR A 204 11.87 8.46 -6.18
CA THR A 204 10.68 7.90 -6.82
C THR A 204 9.54 7.69 -5.80
N ILE A 205 9.84 7.10 -4.64
CA ILE A 205 8.85 6.93 -3.55
C ILE A 205 8.32 8.30 -3.10
N ALA A 206 9.19 9.29 -2.88
CA ALA A 206 8.79 10.61 -2.42
C ALA A 206 7.86 11.32 -3.42
N ILE A 207 8.19 11.30 -4.70
CA ILE A 207 7.35 11.90 -5.74
C ILE A 207 5.99 11.19 -5.81
N LEU A 208 5.97 9.86 -5.84
CA LEU A 208 4.72 9.10 -5.89
C LEU A 208 3.88 9.33 -4.63
N ALA A 209 4.48 9.29 -3.44
CA ALA A 209 3.79 9.56 -2.18
C ALA A 209 3.21 10.98 -2.15
N GLY A 210 3.99 11.97 -2.59
CA GLY A 210 3.53 13.34 -2.66
C GLY A 210 2.37 13.54 -3.62
N ILE A 211 2.44 12.98 -4.82
CA ILE A 211 1.38 13.04 -5.83
C ILE A 211 0.12 12.35 -5.30
N GLU A 212 0.23 11.10 -4.84
CA GLU A 212 -0.92 10.31 -4.39
C GLU A 212 -1.61 10.97 -3.20
N SER A 213 -0.85 11.42 -2.20
CA SER A 213 -1.37 12.09 -1.02
C SER A 213 -2.06 13.41 -1.36
N LEU A 214 -1.44 14.27 -2.18
CA LEU A 214 -2.04 15.55 -2.52
C LEU A 214 -3.25 15.41 -3.45
N LEU A 215 -3.27 14.42 -4.35
CA LEU A 215 -4.45 14.10 -5.17
C LEU A 215 -5.59 13.60 -4.31
N SER A 216 -5.31 12.68 -3.40
CA SER A 216 -6.26 12.17 -2.42
C SER A 216 -6.84 13.33 -1.57
N ALA A 217 -5.99 14.24 -1.11
CA ALA A 217 -6.43 15.42 -0.35
C ALA A 217 -7.36 16.35 -1.17
N VAL A 218 -7.06 16.56 -2.47
CA VAL A 218 -7.92 17.36 -3.35
C VAL A 218 -9.30 16.72 -3.54
N VAL A 219 -9.35 15.39 -3.69
CA VAL A 219 -10.62 14.66 -3.80
C VAL A 219 -11.40 14.78 -2.49
N SER A 220 -10.74 14.61 -1.36
CA SER A 220 -11.36 14.77 -0.03
C SER A 220 -11.92 16.17 0.19
N ASP A 221 -11.19 17.20 -0.22
CA ASP A 221 -11.67 18.60 -0.14
C ASP A 221 -12.98 18.79 -0.89
N GLY A 222 -13.10 18.20 -2.09
CA GLY A 222 -14.33 18.24 -2.87
C GLY A 222 -15.51 17.54 -2.19
N MET A 223 -15.24 16.51 -1.37
CA MET A 223 -16.27 15.78 -0.65
C MET A 223 -16.79 16.52 0.60
N ILE A 224 -15.93 17.25 1.30
CA ILE A 224 -16.28 17.90 2.57
C ILE A 224 -16.46 19.43 2.45
N GLY A 225 -16.15 20.02 1.29
CA GLY A 225 -16.25 21.48 1.07
C GLY A 225 -15.21 22.28 1.85
N ASP A 226 -14.04 21.71 2.16
CA ASP A 226 -12.91 22.34 2.84
C ASP A 226 -11.69 22.41 1.91
N THR A 227 -10.57 22.93 2.38
CA THR A 227 -9.31 22.97 1.65
C THR A 227 -8.17 22.50 2.54
N HIS A 228 -7.37 21.56 2.04
CA HIS A 228 -6.20 21.06 2.75
C HIS A 228 -5.01 22.01 2.65
N LYS A 229 -4.07 21.88 3.57
CA LYS A 229 -2.79 22.60 3.56
C LYS A 229 -1.71 21.74 2.91
N SER A 230 -1.57 21.82 1.57
CA SER A 230 -0.70 20.94 0.78
C SER A 230 0.74 20.82 1.28
N ASN A 231 1.35 21.93 1.78
CA ASN A 231 2.72 21.88 2.29
C ASN A 231 2.80 21.17 3.66
N ALA A 232 1.82 21.39 4.53
CA ALA A 232 1.73 20.67 5.81
C ALA A 232 1.48 19.18 5.56
N GLU A 233 0.66 18.83 4.54
CA GLU A 233 0.42 17.45 4.14
C GLU A 233 1.72 16.76 3.73
N LEU A 234 2.55 17.38 2.87
CA LEU A 234 3.85 16.81 2.50
C LEU A 234 4.78 16.63 3.70
N ILE A 235 4.79 17.56 4.66
CA ILE A 235 5.58 17.43 5.90
C ILE A 235 5.06 16.27 6.73
N GLY A 236 3.75 16.14 6.92
CA GLY A 236 3.13 15.04 7.65
C GLY A 236 3.44 13.68 7.01
N GLN A 237 3.32 13.58 5.69
CA GLN A 237 3.68 12.39 4.91
C GLN A 237 5.17 12.06 5.06
N GLY A 238 6.03 13.07 5.03
CA GLY A 238 7.46 12.91 5.22
C GLY A 238 7.80 12.38 6.61
N LEU A 239 7.25 12.98 7.66
CA LEU A 239 7.43 12.49 9.03
C LEU A 239 6.89 11.08 9.20
N GLY A 240 5.70 10.79 8.65
CA GLY A 240 5.13 9.44 8.67
C GLY A 240 6.05 8.39 8.05
N ASN A 241 6.69 8.71 6.93
CA ASN A 241 7.64 7.82 6.26
C ASN A 241 8.95 7.65 7.05
N ILE A 242 9.51 8.73 7.62
CA ILE A 242 10.72 8.66 8.47
C ILE A 242 10.46 7.72 9.65
N PHE A 243 9.38 7.96 10.40
CA PHE A 243 9.07 7.14 11.56
C PHE A 243 8.64 5.72 11.17
N SER A 244 7.90 5.53 10.06
CA SER A 244 7.62 4.20 9.54
C SER A 244 8.90 3.39 9.32
N GLY A 245 9.87 3.97 8.62
CA GLY A 245 11.17 3.32 8.39
C GLY A 245 11.92 3.02 9.68
N LEU A 246 11.98 3.96 10.64
CA LEU A 246 12.66 3.74 11.93
C LEU A 246 12.02 2.65 12.79
N PHE A 247 10.76 2.29 12.57
CA PHE A 247 10.07 1.20 13.23
C PHE A 247 9.86 -0.04 12.34
N GLY A 248 10.69 -0.19 11.30
CA GLY A 248 10.68 -1.36 10.43
C GLY A 248 9.46 -1.46 9.52
N GLY A 249 8.78 -0.33 9.28
CA GLY A 249 7.68 -0.23 8.35
C GLY A 249 8.11 -0.03 6.90
N ILE A 250 7.14 0.08 6.02
CA ILE A 250 7.29 0.30 4.57
C ILE A 250 6.81 1.72 4.21
N PRO A 251 7.03 2.19 2.97
CA PRO A 251 6.55 3.49 2.53
C PRO A 251 5.03 3.65 2.70
N ALA A 252 4.63 4.84 3.11
CA ALA A 252 3.26 5.24 3.35
C ALA A 252 2.89 6.48 2.52
N THR A 253 1.60 6.61 2.23
CA THR A 253 1.02 7.81 1.65
C THR A 253 -0.39 8.04 2.19
N GLY A 254 -0.97 9.18 1.89
CA GLY A 254 -2.34 9.49 2.25
C GLY A 254 -3.34 8.86 1.30
N ALA A 255 -4.43 8.36 1.84
CA ALA A 255 -5.54 7.81 1.08
C ALA A 255 -6.87 8.37 1.62
N ASN A 256 -7.90 8.36 0.77
CA ASN A 256 -9.27 8.67 1.19
C ASN A 256 -9.86 7.47 1.92
N ALA A 257 -10.57 7.74 3.01
CA ALA A 257 -11.33 6.74 3.78
C ALA A 257 -12.72 6.51 3.16
#